data_66d7ea3576737d92f3193363b98e7084
#
_entry.id   66d7ea3576737d92f3193363b98e7084
#
_cell.length_a   1.000
_cell.length_b   1.000
_cell.length_c   1.000
_cell.angle_alpha   90.00
_cell.angle_beta   90.00
_cell.angle_gamma   90.00
#
_symmetry.space_group_name_H-M   'P 1'
#
loop_
_entity.id
_entity.type
_entity.pdbx_description
1 polymer ?
#
loop_
_entity_poly.entity_id
_entity_poly.type
_entity_poly.pdbx_seq_one_letter_code
_entity_poly.pdbx_strand_id
1 'polypeptide(L)'
;YRFGPVDLQVSRRDGWWRRQVRLQHPNEVAVFPNVVAIKRMQLTLRRGLRVMAGLRRARPPGASTAFAGLRDYVRGDDIRRVSWTATARRDHPVVVEVEAERGQQVMIAIDCGRLMTAPAGELDKLDHAINAALMLAWVAQAYGDRVGLMTFDDRVTSFIKPERGSAQLRRITEELYAVKPDYVEPDFGHAFTHLSLRLGRRSMVVILTDLQDPEASKELVAHCLRLAARHLVLVVAMSDPSVVNAR
;
A
#
# COMPACT_ATOMS: atom_id res chain seq x y z
N TYR A 1 -4.46 -22.94 -4.35
CA TYR A 1 -4.14 -24.38 -4.24
C TYR A 1 -4.94 -25.17 -5.28
N ARG A 2 -4.24 -26.06 -5.98
CA ARG A 2 -4.87 -27.04 -6.87
C ARG A 2 -5.07 -28.34 -6.09
N PHE A 3 -6.32 -28.74 -5.89
CA PHE A 3 -6.60 -30.07 -5.33
C PHE A 3 -6.45 -31.10 -6.43
N GLY A 4 -5.73 -32.18 -6.14
CA GLY A 4 -5.66 -33.36 -7.00
C GLY A 4 -6.99 -34.12 -7.08
N PRO A 5 -7.04 -35.20 -7.86
CA PRO A 5 -8.23 -36.04 -7.95
C PRO A 5 -8.59 -36.57 -6.57
N VAL A 6 -9.89 -36.61 -6.27
CA VAL A 6 -10.42 -37.17 -5.03
C VAL A 6 -10.72 -38.67 -5.24
N ASP A 7 -10.03 -39.52 -4.48
CA ASP A 7 -10.31 -40.98 -4.48
C ASP A 7 -11.37 -41.30 -3.42
N LEU A 8 -12.56 -41.66 -3.87
CA LEU A 8 -13.65 -42.12 -3.02
C LEU A 8 -13.62 -43.64 -2.93
N GLN A 9 -13.53 -44.14 -1.71
CA GLN A 9 -13.64 -45.57 -1.45
C GLN A 9 -14.97 -45.88 -0.77
N VAL A 10 -15.85 -46.58 -1.45
CA VAL A 10 -17.13 -46.99 -0.92
C VAL A 10 -17.04 -48.48 -0.61
N SER A 11 -17.36 -48.87 0.61
CA SER A 11 -17.41 -50.26 1.03
C SER A 11 -18.79 -50.58 1.62
N ARG A 12 -19.27 -51.80 1.39
CA ARG A 12 -20.48 -52.29 2.02
C ARG A 12 -20.19 -52.62 3.49
N ARG A 13 -21.20 -52.51 4.35
CA ARG A 13 -21.08 -52.68 5.81
C ARG A 13 -20.58 -54.06 6.24
N ASP A 14 -20.78 -55.05 5.38
CA ASP A 14 -20.35 -56.44 5.52
C ASP A 14 -18.93 -56.72 5.00
N GLY A 15 -18.25 -55.70 4.44
CA GLY A 15 -16.83 -55.76 4.02
C GLY A 15 -16.56 -56.56 2.74
N TRP A 16 -17.58 -57.22 2.16
CA TRP A 16 -17.40 -58.08 0.99
C TRP A 16 -17.27 -57.37 -0.34
N TRP A 17 -17.59 -56.08 -0.37
CA TRP A 17 -17.52 -55.31 -1.60
C TRP A 17 -16.90 -53.94 -1.32
N ARG A 18 -15.91 -53.58 -2.13
CA ARG A 18 -15.22 -52.30 -2.07
C ARG A 18 -15.08 -51.76 -3.49
N ARG A 19 -15.55 -50.55 -3.70
CA ARG A 19 -15.40 -49.83 -5.00
C ARG A 19 -14.62 -48.55 -4.76
N GLN A 20 -13.59 -48.36 -5.55
CA GLN A 20 -12.83 -47.10 -5.61
C GLN A 20 -13.26 -46.33 -6.87
N VAL A 21 -13.62 -45.08 -6.69
CA VAL A 21 -14.00 -44.18 -7.78
C VAL A 21 -13.10 -42.96 -7.69
N ARG A 22 -12.34 -42.68 -8.74
CA ARG A 22 -11.53 -41.52 -8.84
C ARG A 22 -12.34 -40.43 -9.54
N LEU A 23 -12.64 -39.35 -8.79
CA LEU A 23 -13.29 -38.15 -9.30
C LEU A 23 -12.22 -37.13 -9.74
N GLN A 24 -12.16 -36.87 -11.03
CA GLN A 24 -11.32 -35.81 -11.55
C GLN A 24 -12.12 -34.49 -11.50
N HIS A 25 -12.06 -33.80 -10.38
CA HIS A 25 -12.53 -32.43 -10.24
C HIS A 25 -11.34 -31.55 -9.88
N PRO A 26 -10.71 -30.88 -10.85
CA PRO A 26 -9.69 -29.87 -10.55
C PRO A 26 -10.39 -28.65 -9.93
N ASN A 27 -10.47 -28.63 -8.61
CA ASN A 27 -10.91 -27.44 -7.89
C ASN A 27 -9.68 -26.59 -7.54
N GLU A 28 -9.62 -25.41 -8.12
CA GLU A 28 -8.66 -24.39 -7.70
C GLU A 28 -9.30 -23.57 -6.58
N VAL A 29 -8.69 -23.58 -5.41
CA VAL A 29 -9.10 -22.73 -4.30
C VAL A 29 -8.08 -21.62 -4.14
N ALA A 30 -8.53 -20.40 -4.36
CA ALA A 30 -7.76 -19.21 -4.10
C ALA A 30 -7.70 -18.97 -2.59
N VAL A 31 -6.50 -18.96 -2.02
CA VAL A 31 -6.27 -18.62 -0.61
C VAL A 31 -5.80 -17.16 -0.57
N PHE A 32 -6.67 -16.30 -0.06
CA PHE A 32 -6.35 -14.87 0.08
C PHE A 32 -5.54 -14.62 1.37
N PRO A 33 -4.68 -13.59 1.38
CA PRO A 33 -4.02 -13.13 2.60
C PRO A 33 -5.04 -12.84 3.71
N ASN A 34 -4.59 -12.76 4.95
CA ASN A 34 -5.46 -12.71 6.13
C ASN A 34 -6.45 -11.52 6.13
N VAL A 35 -7.54 -11.66 5.36
CA VAL A 35 -8.61 -10.67 5.24
C VAL A 35 -9.32 -10.40 6.58
N VAL A 36 -9.22 -11.32 7.54
CA VAL A 36 -9.81 -11.18 8.87
C VAL A 36 -9.06 -10.13 9.70
N ALA A 37 -7.72 -10.10 9.61
CA ALA A 37 -6.91 -9.07 10.25
C ALA A 37 -7.25 -7.68 9.66
N ILE A 38 -7.43 -7.60 8.34
CA ILE A 38 -7.85 -6.37 7.65
C ILE A 38 -9.22 -5.91 8.13
N LYS A 39 -10.20 -6.83 8.26
CA LYS A 39 -11.54 -6.49 8.77
C LYS A 39 -11.51 -6.04 10.23
N ARG A 40 -10.71 -6.65 11.10
CA ARG A 40 -10.54 -6.21 12.51
C ARG A 40 -9.92 -4.80 12.56
N MET A 41 -8.87 -4.57 11.81
CA MET A 41 -8.23 -3.26 11.69
C MET A 41 -9.20 -2.21 11.11
N GLN A 42 -10.06 -2.59 10.16
CA GLN A 42 -11.11 -1.75 9.60
C GLN A 42 -12.05 -1.20 10.67
N LEU A 43 -12.45 -2.02 11.64
CA LEU A 43 -13.30 -1.58 12.75
C LEU A 43 -12.57 -0.61 13.68
N THR A 44 -11.30 -0.88 13.97
CA THR A 44 -10.46 -0.01 14.81
C THR A 44 -10.19 1.32 14.12
N LEU A 45 -9.85 1.29 12.83
CA LEU A 45 -9.61 2.51 12.05
C LEU A 45 -10.89 3.32 11.82
N ARG A 46 -12.04 2.69 11.61
CA ARG A 46 -13.33 3.41 11.54
C ARG A 46 -13.65 4.15 12.83
N ARG A 47 -13.31 3.59 14.01
CA ARG A 47 -13.40 4.27 15.29
C ARG A 47 -12.41 5.44 15.38
N GLY A 48 -11.14 5.20 15.04
CA GLY A 48 -10.10 6.22 15.00
C GLY A 48 -10.37 7.33 13.99
N LEU A 49 -10.89 7.00 12.79
CA LEU A 49 -11.28 7.96 11.78
C LEU A 49 -12.42 8.89 12.23
N ARG A 50 -13.39 8.40 13.02
CA ARG A 50 -14.43 9.24 13.60
C ARG A 50 -13.86 10.24 14.61
N VAL A 51 -12.92 9.81 15.43
CA VAL A 51 -12.20 10.68 16.39
C VAL A 51 -11.34 11.70 15.62
N MET A 52 -10.59 11.27 14.62
CA MET A 52 -9.77 12.18 13.80
C MET A 52 -10.61 13.10 12.90
N ALA A 53 -11.78 12.69 12.44
CA ALA A 53 -12.70 13.59 11.73
C ALA A 53 -13.21 14.72 12.63
N GLY A 54 -13.36 14.45 13.93
CA GLY A 54 -13.63 15.48 14.94
C GLY A 54 -12.43 16.43 15.15
N LEU A 55 -11.21 15.91 15.16
CA LEU A 55 -9.97 16.67 15.31
C LEU A 55 -9.52 17.40 14.02
N ARG A 56 -9.94 16.92 12.83
CA ARG A 56 -9.65 17.59 11.55
C ARG A 56 -10.35 18.93 11.34
N ARG A 57 -11.25 19.33 12.22
CA ARG A 57 -11.73 20.73 12.25
C ARG A 57 -10.65 21.72 12.71
N ALA A 58 -9.61 21.25 13.40
CA ALA A 58 -8.40 22.03 13.68
C ALA A 58 -7.32 21.72 12.63
N ARG A 59 -7.41 22.35 11.47
CA ARG A 59 -6.41 22.24 10.37
C ARG A 59 -5.07 22.82 10.82
N PRO A 60 -3.93 22.13 10.63
CA PRO A 60 -2.64 22.81 10.70
C PRO A 60 -2.56 23.79 9.51
N PRO A 61 -2.26 25.07 9.73
CA PRO A 61 -2.09 26.03 8.67
C PRO A 61 -0.82 25.70 7.90
N GLY A 62 -0.88 25.53 6.58
CA GLY A 62 0.30 25.52 5.72
C GLY A 62 0.47 24.41 4.69
N ALA A 63 -0.36 23.37 4.66
CA ALA A 63 -0.05 22.16 3.89
C ALA A 63 -0.80 22.00 2.55
N SER A 64 -1.62 22.94 2.13
CA SER A 64 -2.36 22.83 0.86
C SER A 64 -2.28 24.11 0.03
N THR A 65 -2.12 23.90 -1.28
CA THR A 65 -2.06 24.98 -2.29
C THR A 65 -3.30 25.00 -3.19
N ALA A 66 -4.28 24.11 -2.99
CA ALA A 66 -5.50 24.10 -3.80
C ALA A 66 -6.45 25.22 -3.35
N PHE A 67 -6.78 26.13 -4.26
CA PHE A 67 -7.75 27.18 -4.04
C PHE A 67 -9.13 26.57 -3.83
N ALA A 68 -9.73 26.79 -2.66
CA ALA A 68 -11.09 26.34 -2.34
C ALA A 68 -12.13 27.44 -2.56
N GLY A 69 -11.77 28.67 -2.23
CA GLY A 69 -12.68 29.80 -2.34
C GLY A 69 -12.11 31.07 -1.72
N LEU A 70 -12.90 32.11 -1.73
CA LEU A 70 -12.66 33.36 -1.04
C LEU A 70 -13.72 33.52 0.07
N ARG A 71 -13.26 33.77 1.29
CA ARG A 71 -14.13 34.11 2.42
C ARG A 71 -13.69 35.38 3.11
N ASP A 72 -14.58 35.98 3.85
CA ASP A 72 -14.24 37.18 4.62
C ASP A 72 -13.24 36.85 5.74
N TYR A 73 -12.34 37.80 5.99
CA TYR A 73 -11.34 37.71 7.04
C TYR A 73 -11.99 37.67 8.42
N VAL A 74 -11.57 36.72 9.24
CA VAL A 74 -11.96 36.63 10.64
C VAL A 74 -10.73 36.86 11.52
N ARG A 75 -10.90 37.55 12.65
CA ARG A 75 -9.79 37.82 13.59
C ARG A 75 -9.10 36.52 13.99
N GLY A 76 -7.79 36.40 13.68
CA GLY A 76 -6.99 35.20 13.91
C GLY A 76 -6.60 34.46 12.62
N ASP A 77 -7.09 34.87 11.46
CA ASP A 77 -6.61 34.37 10.18
C ASP A 77 -5.18 34.85 9.85
N ASP A 78 -4.42 34.01 9.16
CA ASP A 78 -3.07 34.35 8.69
C ASP A 78 -3.13 35.45 7.62
N ILE A 79 -2.56 36.61 7.94
CA ILE A 79 -2.51 37.79 7.08
C ILE A 79 -1.86 37.48 5.72
N ARG A 80 -0.95 36.50 5.66
CA ARG A 80 -0.29 36.06 4.42
C ARG A 80 -1.26 35.44 3.41
N ARG A 81 -2.44 35.03 3.88
CA ARG A 81 -3.52 34.46 3.04
C ARG A 81 -4.53 35.48 2.57
N VAL A 82 -4.37 36.74 2.92
CA VAL A 82 -5.26 37.82 2.45
C VAL A 82 -5.04 38.03 0.96
N SER A 83 -6.10 37.93 0.18
CA SER A 83 -6.10 38.28 -1.22
C SER A 83 -6.32 39.78 -1.39
N TRP A 84 -5.25 40.53 -1.49
CA TRP A 84 -5.30 42.01 -1.65
C TRP A 84 -6.10 42.44 -2.90
N THR A 85 -6.05 41.63 -3.97
CA THR A 85 -6.82 41.87 -5.20
C THR A 85 -8.32 41.70 -5.00
N ALA A 86 -8.75 40.67 -4.24
CA ALA A 86 -10.14 40.45 -3.91
C ALA A 86 -10.65 41.46 -2.86
N THR A 87 -9.81 41.81 -1.89
CA THR A 87 -10.05 42.84 -0.87
C THR A 87 -10.33 44.21 -1.53
N ALA A 88 -9.50 44.61 -2.49
CA ALA A 88 -9.70 45.87 -3.21
C ALA A 88 -11.01 45.97 -4.01
N ARG A 89 -11.61 44.82 -4.36
CA ARG A 89 -12.88 44.76 -5.09
C ARG A 89 -14.10 44.67 -4.18
N ARG A 90 -13.92 44.28 -2.92
CA ARG A 90 -15.03 44.02 -1.98
C ARG A 90 -15.10 44.98 -0.79
N ASP A 91 -14.17 45.96 -0.68
CA ASP A 91 -14.04 46.93 0.40
C ASP A 91 -13.91 46.36 1.83
N HIS A 92 -13.65 45.05 1.93
CA HIS A 92 -13.37 44.36 3.21
C HIS A 92 -12.32 43.27 3.00
N PRO A 93 -11.52 42.94 4.02
CA PRO A 93 -10.46 41.95 3.91
C PRO A 93 -10.99 40.57 3.55
N VAL A 94 -10.45 39.95 2.51
CA VAL A 94 -10.84 38.63 2.00
C VAL A 94 -9.66 37.69 2.05
N VAL A 95 -9.87 36.50 2.60
CA VAL A 95 -8.83 35.47 2.74
C VAL A 95 -9.07 34.36 1.71
N VAL A 96 -7.97 33.89 1.13
CA VAL A 96 -7.98 32.71 0.28
C VAL A 96 -8.20 31.49 1.16
N GLU A 97 -9.33 30.83 1.01
CA GLU A 97 -9.58 29.53 1.61
C GLU A 97 -8.93 28.46 0.78
N VAL A 98 -8.01 27.72 1.41
CA VAL A 98 -7.27 26.64 0.76
C VAL A 98 -7.86 25.33 1.21
N GLU A 99 -8.35 24.54 0.28
CA GLU A 99 -8.86 23.19 0.59
C GLU A 99 -7.66 22.26 0.74
N ALA A 100 -7.68 21.41 1.77
CA ALA A 100 -6.72 20.32 1.87
C ALA A 100 -6.84 19.47 0.60
N GLU A 101 -5.76 19.32 -0.15
CA GLU A 101 -5.74 18.50 -1.37
C GLU A 101 -6.28 17.11 -1.01
N ARG A 102 -7.52 16.87 -1.36
CA ARG A 102 -8.12 15.54 -1.24
C ARG A 102 -7.55 14.67 -2.33
N GLY A 103 -6.95 13.55 -1.93
CA GLY A 103 -6.47 12.53 -2.84
C GLY A 103 -5.01 12.65 -3.16
N GLN A 104 -4.22 12.50 -2.13
CA GLN A 104 -2.80 12.23 -2.28
C GLN A 104 -2.61 10.98 -3.12
N GLN A 105 -1.43 10.85 -3.70
CA GLN A 105 -1.07 9.67 -4.46
C GLN A 105 -0.12 8.83 -3.63
N VAL A 106 -0.51 7.58 -3.37
CA VAL A 106 0.28 6.59 -2.65
C VAL A 106 0.68 5.50 -3.63
N MET A 107 1.97 5.26 -3.77
CA MET A 107 2.51 4.14 -4.53
C MET A 107 3.16 3.18 -3.55
N ILE A 108 2.72 1.95 -3.54
CA ILE A 108 3.28 0.88 -2.73
C ILE A 108 4.17 0.04 -3.64
N ALA A 109 5.45 -0.09 -3.29
CA ALA A 109 6.42 -0.90 -4.01
C ALA A 109 6.85 -2.06 -3.11
N ILE A 110 6.70 -3.29 -3.58
CA ILE A 110 7.02 -4.50 -2.85
C ILE A 110 8.17 -5.21 -3.55
N ASP A 111 9.22 -5.43 -2.81
CA ASP A 111 10.33 -6.30 -3.20
C ASP A 111 9.89 -7.77 -3.09
N CYS A 112 10.09 -8.52 -4.16
CA CYS A 112 9.76 -9.94 -4.26
C CYS A 112 11.00 -10.81 -4.41
N GLY A 113 12.19 -10.25 -4.17
CA GLY A 113 13.47 -10.94 -4.30
C GLY A 113 13.74 -11.96 -3.18
N ARG A 114 14.87 -12.62 -3.28
CA ARG A 114 15.24 -13.79 -2.44
C ARG A 114 15.20 -13.53 -0.92
N LEU A 115 15.54 -12.33 -0.46
CA LEU A 115 15.53 -12.01 0.97
C LEU A 115 14.11 -11.98 1.56
N MET A 116 13.12 -11.74 0.73
CA MET A 116 11.71 -11.73 1.14
C MET A 116 11.12 -13.14 1.31
N THR A 117 11.83 -14.20 0.87
CA THR A 117 11.45 -15.61 1.10
C THR A 117 11.76 -16.08 2.51
N ALA A 118 12.56 -15.33 3.27
CA ALA A 118 12.98 -15.72 4.60
C ALA A 118 11.80 -15.76 5.57
N PRO A 119 11.71 -16.79 6.43
CA PRO A 119 10.64 -16.90 7.41
C PRO A 119 10.76 -15.79 8.47
N ALA A 120 9.63 -15.25 8.90
CA ALA A 120 9.50 -14.27 9.96
C ALA A 120 8.34 -14.67 10.89
N GLY A 121 8.57 -15.60 11.78
CA GLY A 121 7.54 -16.24 12.62
C GLY A 121 6.79 -17.32 11.86
N GLU A 122 5.45 -17.21 11.83
CA GLU A 122 4.58 -18.19 11.15
C GLU A 122 4.42 -17.93 9.64
N LEU A 123 4.88 -16.80 9.16
CA LEU A 123 4.75 -16.33 7.76
C LEU A 123 6.12 -15.92 7.23
N ASP A 124 6.23 -15.85 5.90
CA ASP A 124 7.40 -15.29 5.25
C ASP A 124 7.37 -13.75 5.28
N LYS A 125 8.53 -13.11 5.11
CA LYS A 125 8.63 -11.64 5.06
C LYS A 125 7.77 -11.05 3.96
N LEU A 126 7.66 -11.72 2.81
CA LEU A 126 6.78 -11.30 1.72
C LEU A 126 5.31 -11.30 2.13
N ASP A 127 4.84 -12.31 2.87
CA ASP A 127 3.46 -12.35 3.37
C ASP A 127 3.16 -11.18 4.32
N HIS A 128 4.12 -10.84 5.18
CA HIS A 128 4.02 -9.65 6.04
C HIS A 128 3.96 -8.37 5.22
N ALA A 129 4.78 -8.24 4.17
CA ALA A 129 4.78 -7.10 3.27
C ALA A 129 3.45 -6.98 2.50
N ILE A 130 2.92 -8.09 2.00
CA ILE A 130 1.61 -8.15 1.33
C ILE A 130 0.49 -7.70 2.28
N ASN A 131 0.49 -8.20 3.52
CA ASN A 131 -0.49 -7.79 4.53
C ASN A 131 -0.39 -6.29 4.84
N ALA A 132 0.82 -5.76 5.01
CA ALA A 132 1.06 -4.33 5.24
C ALA A 132 0.60 -3.48 4.04
N ALA A 133 0.91 -3.92 2.82
CA ALA A 133 0.49 -3.25 1.58
C ALA A 133 -1.03 -3.18 1.45
N LEU A 134 -1.74 -4.29 1.71
CA LEU A 134 -3.20 -4.33 1.68
C LEU A 134 -3.82 -3.40 2.71
N MET A 135 -3.27 -3.37 3.94
CA MET A 135 -3.73 -2.47 5.00
C MET A 135 -3.51 -1.01 4.60
N LEU A 136 -2.34 -0.68 4.08
CA LEU A 136 -2.02 0.67 3.63
C LEU A 136 -2.91 1.11 2.46
N ALA A 137 -3.11 0.23 1.47
CA ALA A 137 -4.00 0.48 0.34
C ALA A 137 -5.44 0.75 0.80
N TRP A 138 -5.92 -0.04 1.75
CA TRP A 138 -7.25 0.14 2.31
C TRP A 138 -7.39 1.47 3.07
N VAL A 139 -6.41 1.81 3.91
CA VAL A 139 -6.39 3.06 4.68
C VAL A 139 -6.37 4.26 3.74
N ALA A 140 -5.44 4.28 2.79
CA ALA A 140 -5.30 5.37 1.84
C ALA A 140 -6.59 5.57 1.02
N GLN A 141 -7.23 4.48 0.59
CA GLN A 141 -8.51 4.56 -0.09
C GLN A 141 -9.63 5.09 0.81
N ALA A 142 -9.68 4.69 2.08
CA ALA A 142 -10.67 5.21 3.04
C ALA A 142 -10.54 6.73 3.26
N TYR A 143 -9.34 7.28 3.06
CA TYR A 143 -9.06 8.72 3.05
C TYR A 143 -9.36 9.39 1.69
N GLY A 144 -9.73 8.62 0.66
CA GLY A 144 -10.01 9.13 -0.69
C GLY A 144 -8.74 9.38 -1.50
N ASP A 145 -7.61 8.78 -1.11
CA ASP A 145 -6.35 8.88 -1.81
C ASP A 145 -6.32 7.95 -3.05
N ARG A 146 -5.40 8.21 -3.96
CA ARG A 146 -5.11 7.37 -5.12
C ARG A 146 -4.04 6.36 -4.74
N VAL A 147 -4.33 5.07 -4.89
CA VAL A 147 -3.39 4.02 -4.51
C VAL A 147 -2.96 3.24 -5.74
N GLY A 148 -1.65 3.05 -5.87
CA GLY A 148 -1.03 2.19 -6.85
C GLY A 148 -0.18 1.12 -6.19
N LEU A 149 0.18 0.10 -6.96
CA LEU A 149 1.03 -0.99 -6.55
C LEU A 149 2.12 -1.21 -7.60
N MET A 150 3.31 -1.54 -7.14
CA MET A 150 4.38 -2.10 -7.96
C MET A 150 4.98 -3.29 -7.22
N THR A 151 5.18 -4.39 -7.91
CA THR A 151 5.97 -5.51 -7.44
C THR A 151 7.20 -5.66 -8.32
N PHE A 152 8.33 -5.95 -7.74
CA PHE A 152 9.59 -6.05 -8.45
C PHE A 152 10.53 -7.07 -7.80
N ASP A 153 11.35 -7.65 -8.62
CA ASP A 153 12.49 -8.51 -8.31
C ASP A 153 13.71 -7.99 -9.10
N ASP A 154 14.32 -8.76 -9.98
CA ASP A 154 15.31 -8.29 -10.96
C ASP A 154 14.69 -7.39 -12.05
N ARG A 155 13.38 -7.35 -12.11
CA ARG A 155 12.58 -6.54 -13.02
C ARG A 155 11.28 -6.11 -12.36
N VAL A 156 10.53 -5.21 -12.99
CA VAL A 156 9.18 -4.87 -12.55
C VAL A 156 8.22 -5.95 -13.02
N THR A 157 7.70 -6.74 -12.08
CA THR A 157 6.77 -7.85 -12.35
C THR A 157 5.34 -7.37 -12.53
N SER A 158 4.93 -6.35 -11.77
CA SER A 158 3.61 -5.73 -11.92
C SER A 158 3.66 -4.23 -11.63
N PHE A 159 2.80 -3.47 -12.34
CA PHE A 159 2.60 -2.06 -12.11
C PHE A 159 1.14 -1.66 -12.26
N ILE A 160 0.52 -1.29 -11.16
CA ILE A 160 -0.84 -0.75 -11.10
C ILE A 160 -0.74 0.75 -10.84
N LYS A 161 -1.16 1.56 -11.82
CA LYS A 161 -1.16 3.02 -11.71
C LYS A 161 -2.05 3.47 -10.54
N PRO A 162 -1.65 4.52 -9.79
CA PRO A 162 -2.47 5.03 -8.69
C PRO A 162 -3.82 5.59 -9.14
N GLU A 163 -4.90 4.96 -8.68
CA GLU A 163 -6.28 5.33 -8.95
C GLU A 163 -7.12 5.27 -7.68
N ARG A 164 -8.35 5.76 -7.75
CA ARG A 164 -9.33 5.77 -6.66
C ARG A 164 -10.39 4.70 -6.83
N GLY A 165 -11.06 4.38 -5.74
CA GLY A 165 -12.29 3.60 -5.75
C GLY A 165 -12.11 2.13 -5.39
N SER A 166 -13.22 1.47 -5.06
CA SER A 166 -13.23 0.09 -4.59
C SER A 166 -12.75 -0.93 -5.65
N ALA A 167 -12.92 -0.59 -6.93
CA ALA A 167 -12.42 -1.41 -8.03
C ALA A 167 -10.88 -1.48 -8.03
N GLN A 168 -10.23 -0.35 -7.72
CA GLN A 168 -8.78 -0.28 -7.61
C GLN A 168 -8.25 -1.15 -6.46
N LEU A 169 -8.90 -1.10 -5.29
CA LEU A 169 -8.52 -1.94 -4.16
C LEU A 169 -8.67 -3.43 -4.47
N ARG A 170 -9.73 -3.81 -5.18
CA ARG A 170 -9.93 -5.19 -5.62
C ARG A 170 -8.81 -5.63 -6.55
N ARG A 171 -8.46 -4.80 -7.55
CA ARG A 171 -7.37 -5.07 -8.48
C ARG A 171 -6.02 -5.24 -7.75
N ILE A 172 -5.74 -4.37 -6.78
CA ILE A 172 -4.53 -4.49 -5.95
C ILE A 172 -4.56 -5.80 -5.14
N THR A 173 -5.72 -6.18 -4.57
CA THR A 173 -5.86 -7.42 -3.81
C THR A 173 -5.66 -8.66 -4.68
N GLU A 174 -6.22 -8.68 -5.89
CA GLU A 174 -6.07 -9.77 -6.86
C GLU A 174 -4.61 -9.92 -7.31
N GLU A 175 -3.93 -8.80 -7.55
CA GLU A 175 -2.52 -8.79 -7.92
C GLU A 175 -1.64 -9.33 -6.79
N LEU A 176 -1.83 -8.82 -5.58
CA LEU A 176 -1.08 -9.26 -4.40
C LEU A 176 -1.30 -10.73 -4.05
N TYR A 177 -2.47 -11.27 -4.39
CA TYR A 177 -2.76 -12.69 -4.26
C TYR A 177 -1.89 -13.55 -5.20
N ALA A 178 -1.59 -13.05 -6.39
CA ALA A 178 -0.83 -13.77 -7.41
C ALA A 178 0.69 -13.65 -7.20
N VAL A 179 1.16 -12.72 -6.36
CA VAL A 179 2.58 -12.49 -6.09
C VAL A 179 3.21 -13.72 -5.47
N LYS A 180 4.35 -14.10 -6.01
CA LYS A 180 5.22 -15.15 -5.46
C LYS A 180 6.63 -14.58 -5.33
N PRO A 181 7.38 -14.99 -4.30
CA PRO A 181 8.77 -14.59 -4.20
C PRO A 181 9.61 -15.30 -5.27
N ASP A 182 10.62 -14.61 -5.79
CA ASP A 182 11.63 -15.21 -6.67
C ASP A 182 12.99 -15.25 -5.98
N TYR A 183 13.81 -16.24 -6.33
CA TYR A 183 15.13 -16.45 -5.75
C TYR A 183 16.21 -15.62 -6.48
N VAL A 184 15.86 -14.39 -6.88
CA VAL A 184 16.75 -13.44 -7.54
C VAL A 184 17.02 -12.24 -6.65
N GLU A 185 18.10 -11.51 -6.93
CA GLU A 185 18.38 -10.25 -6.24
C GLU A 185 17.55 -9.11 -6.85
N PRO A 186 17.01 -8.22 -6.01
CA PRO A 186 16.20 -7.11 -6.52
C PRO A 186 17.07 -6.06 -7.22
N ASP A 187 16.66 -5.62 -8.41
CA ASP A 187 17.24 -4.48 -9.11
C ASP A 187 16.50 -3.19 -8.74
N PHE A 188 17.00 -2.52 -7.70
CA PHE A 188 16.45 -1.23 -7.25
C PHE A 188 16.61 -0.13 -8.31
N GLY A 189 17.67 -0.17 -9.11
CA GLY A 189 17.93 0.81 -10.16
C GLY A 189 16.85 0.78 -11.22
N HIS A 190 16.52 -0.41 -11.72
CA HIS A 190 15.46 -0.62 -12.68
C HIS A 190 14.09 -0.25 -12.11
N ALA A 191 13.77 -0.73 -10.89
CA ALA A 191 12.50 -0.46 -10.23
C ALA A 191 12.25 1.05 -10.03
N PHE A 192 13.23 1.80 -9.51
CA PHE A 192 13.08 3.23 -9.27
C PHE A 192 13.10 4.08 -10.52
N THR A 193 13.83 3.66 -11.55
CA THR A 193 13.76 4.29 -12.87
C THR A 193 12.34 4.15 -13.43
N HIS A 194 11.75 2.95 -13.34
CA HIS A 194 10.37 2.71 -13.75
C HIS A 194 9.37 3.61 -13.00
N LEU A 195 9.51 3.73 -11.67
CA LEU A 195 8.68 4.61 -10.85
C LEU A 195 8.81 6.07 -11.28
N SER A 196 10.04 6.56 -11.47
CA SER A 196 10.32 7.95 -11.86
C SER A 196 9.69 8.33 -13.21
N LEU A 197 9.64 7.38 -14.15
CA LEU A 197 9.03 7.59 -15.47
C LEU A 197 7.50 7.53 -15.43
N ARG A 198 6.92 6.72 -14.54
CA ARG A 198 5.47 6.47 -14.49
C ARG A 198 4.72 7.37 -13.52
N LEU A 199 5.39 7.90 -12.48
CA LEU A 199 4.79 8.79 -11.49
C LEU A 199 4.91 10.25 -11.94
N GLY A 200 3.90 10.75 -12.64
CA GLY A 200 3.87 12.14 -13.14
C GLY A 200 3.53 13.18 -12.08
N ARG A 201 3.07 12.79 -10.88
CA ARG A 201 2.69 13.69 -9.77
C ARG A 201 3.49 13.36 -8.53
N ARG A 202 3.68 14.36 -7.65
CA ARG A 202 4.25 14.13 -6.33
C ARG A 202 3.42 13.09 -5.58
N SER A 203 4.09 12.03 -5.13
CA SER A 203 3.47 10.86 -4.52
C SER A 203 4.18 10.51 -3.23
N MET A 204 3.50 9.84 -2.33
CA MET A 204 4.12 9.08 -1.27
C MET A 204 4.47 7.70 -1.83
N VAL A 205 5.74 7.36 -1.85
CA VAL A 205 6.24 6.05 -2.30
C VAL A 205 6.64 5.25 -1.07
N VAL A 206 5.96 4.15 -0.83
CA VAL A 206 6.25 3.24 0.29
C VAL A 206 6.90 1.99 -0.28
N ILE A 207 8.13 1.73 0.13
CA ILE A 207 8.94 0.61 -0.33
C ILE A 207 8.98 -0.41 0.80
N LEU A 208 8.52 -1.62 0.53
CA LEU A 208 8.55 -2.75 1.44
C LEU A 208 9.64 -3.72 0.95
N THR A 209 10.73 -3.85 1.71
CA THR A 209 11.91 -4.65 1.33
C THR A 209 12.62 -5.17 2.58
N ASP A 210 13.63 -6.00 2.41
CA ASP A 210 14.57 -6.41 3.47
C ASP A 210 15.92 -5.74 3.23
N LEU A 211 16.55 -5.27 4.30
CA LEU A 211 17.82 -4.52 4.28
C LEU A 211 18.91 -5.26 5.04
N GLN A 212 19.14 -6.53 4.76
CA GLN A 212 20.19 -7.32 5.42
C GLN A 212 21.57 -7.12 4.78
N ASP A 213 21.61 -6.80 3.49
CA ASP A 213 22.86 -6.58 2.76
C ASP A 213 23.28 -5.10 2.85
N PRO A 214 24.48 -4.78 3.39
CA PRO A 214 24.98 -3.41 3.47
C PRO A 214 25.22 -2.75 2.11
N GLU A 215 25.58 -3.51 1.07
CA GLU A 215 25.84 -2.96 -0.27
C GLU A 215 24.53 -2.64 -1.00
N ALA A 216 23.59 -3.58 -1.01
CA ALA A 216 22.24 -3.36 -1.53
C ALA A 216 21.54 -2.21 -0.79
N SER A 217 21.78 -2.07 0.51
CA SER A 217 21.26 -0.95 1.30
C SER A 217 21.80 0.40 0.85
N LYS A 218 23.09 0.50 0.49
CA LYS A 218 23.68 1.74 -0.03
C LYS A 218 23.09 2.12 -1.38
N GLU A 219 22.91 1.14 -2.26
CA GLU A 219 22.29 1.33 -3.57
C GLU A 219 20.85 1.80 -3.42
N LEU A 220 20.06 1.15 -2.58
CA LEU A 220 18.70 1.55 -2.25
C LEU A 220 18.64 3.00 -1.77
N VAL A 221 19.49 3.39 -0.82
CA VAL A 221 19.53 4.76 -0.29
C VAL A 221 19.85 5.76 -1.38
N ALA A 222 20.81 5.48 -2.26
CA ALA A 222 21.15 6.38 -3.36
C ALA A 222 19.96 6.59 -4.33
N HIS A 223 19.21 5.53 -4.61
CA HIS A 223 18.00 5.61 -5.43
C HIS A 223 16.84 6.31 -4.71
N CYS A 224 16.67 6.06 -3.41
CA CYS A 224 15.67 6.75 -2.58
C CYS A 224 15.92 8.26 -2.53
N LEU A 225 17.16 8.70 -2.39
CA LEU A 225 17.51 10.13 -2.39
C LEU A 225 17.15 10.79 -3.73
N ARG A 226 17.41 10.14 -4.86
CA ARG A 226 16.99 10.64 -6.18
C ARG A 226 15.48 10.74 -6.29
N LEU A 227 14.74 9.76 -5.82
CA LEU A 227 13.28 9.74 -5.84
C LEU A 227 12.70 10.77 -4.87
N ALA A 228 13.35 11.01 -3.72
CA ALA A 228 12.94 11.97 -2.70
C ALA A 228 12.98 13.42 -3.16
N ALA A 229 13.72 13.74 -4.22
CA ALA A 229 13.71 15.08 -4.84
C ALA A 229 12.31 15.46 -5.37
N ARG A 230 11.47 14.49 -5.74
CA ARG A 230 10.14 14.73 -6.32
C ARG A 230 8.99 14.09 -5.53
N HIS A 231 9.28 13.08 -4.72
CA HIS A 231 8.30 12.27 -4.01
C HIS A 231 8.62 12.21 -2.51
N LEU A 232 7.66 11.83 -1.69
CA LEU A 232 7.92 11.46 -0.29
C LEU A 232 8.22 9.97 -0.26
N VAL A 233 9.45 9.59 0.07
CA VAL A 233 9.87 8.18 0.10
C VAL A 233 9.88 7.68 1.53
N LEU A 234 9.24 6.54 1.76
CA LEU A 234 9.23 5.80 3.01
C LEU A 234 9.72 4.38 2.73
N VAL A 235 10.79 3.98 3.38
CA VAL A 235 11.28 2.60 3.32
C VAL A 235 10.85 1.89 4.61
N VAL A 236 10.23 0.74 4.46
CA VAL A 236 9.83 -0.14 5.55
C VAL A 236 10.63 -1.43 5.41
N ALA A 237 11.59 -1.59 6.30
CA ALA A 237 12.43 -2.78 6.33
C ALA A 237 11.73 -3.90 7.09
N MET A 238 11.66 -5.08 6.47
CA MET A 238 11.21 -6.30 7.11
C MET A 238 12.38 -6.91 7.87
N SER A 239 12.29 -6.97 9.20
CA SER A 239 13.31 -7.57 10.04
C SER A 239 12.81 -8.84 10.71
N ASP A 240 13.70 -9.80 10.88
CA ASP A 240 13.44 -10.99 11.70
C ASP A 240 13.73 -10.65 13.17
N PRO A 241 12.74 -10.78 14.09
CA PRO A 241 12.95 -10.55 15.51
C PRO A 241 14.02 -11.44 16.12
N SER A 242 14.26 -12.64 15.58
CA SER A 242 15.29 -13.56 16.06
C SER A 242 16.72 -13.04 15.81
N VAL A 243 16.92 -12.29 14.73
CA VAL A 243 18.20 -11.68 14.38
C VAL A 243 18.45 -10.39 15.18
N VAL A 244 17.37 -9.62 15.44
CA VAL A 244 17.47 -8.37 16.21
C VAL A 244 17.82 -8.63 17.68
N ASN A 245 17.31 -9.72 18.26
CA ASN A 245 17.55 -10.09 19.66
C ASN A 245 18.85 -10.88 19.90
N ALA A 246 19.59 -11.23 18.84
CA ALA A 246 20.86 -11.97 18.92
C ALA A 246 22.11 -11.07 19.04
N ARG A 247 21.92 -9.75 19.24
CA ARG A 247 23.02 -8.76 19.45
C ARG A 247 23.11 -8.29 20.86
#